data_1fe98d2c6a7f89303daeca4b209113af
#
_entry.id   1fe98d2c6a7f89303daeca4b209113af
#
_cell.length_a   1.000
_cell.length_b   1.000
_cell.length_c   1.000
_cell.angle_alpha   90.00
_cell.angle_beta   90.00
_cell.angle_gamma   90.00
#
_symmetry.space_group_name_H-M   'P 1'
#
loop_
_entity.id
_entity.type
_entity.pdbx_description
1 polymer ?
#
loop_
_entity_poly.entity_id
_entity_poly.type
_entity_poly.pdbx_seq_one_letter_code
_entity_poly.pdbx_strand_id
1 'polypeptide(L)'
;MTLRLRVEAIVEELLDELDRGGPPADFHATVAFPLPALVVCELLGVSAEDRADLCRWQVEAKQVSKPAVARGGLQSLWRYLGTLIERKRWAGDDDIISDLLDAAEPDPKLTDDEIAHLAAGLLFAGHAPVVAIIDRGMLLLLTHAEQREALRRDP
;
A
#
# COMPACT_ATOMS: atom_id res chain seq x y z
N MET A 1 -7.46 11.37 -12.32
CA MET A 1 -8.43 11.00 -11.24
C MET A 1 -7.77 11.32 -9.92
N THR A 2 -8.43 11.98 -8.97
CA THR A 2 -7.79 12.36 -7.70
C THR A 2 -7.48 11.11 -6.86
N LEU A 3 -6.39 11.17 -6.06
CA LEU A 3 -6.01 10.08 -5.13
C LEU A 3 -7.19 9.60 -4.27
N ARG A 4 -8.01 10.54 -3.78
CA ARG A 4 -9.19 10.23 -2.98
C ARG A 4 -10.13 9.24 -3.69
N LEU A 5 -10.48 9.49 -4.95
CA LEU A 5 -11.37 8.62 -5.73
C LEU A 5 -10.76 7.23 -5.95
N ARG A 6 -9.43 7.15 -6.09
CA ARG A 6 -8.72 5.87 -6.22
C ARG A 6 -8.76 5.07 -4.91
N VAL A 7 -8.56 5.76 -3.78
CA VAL A 7 -8.67 5.13 -2.45
C VAL A 7 -10.10 4.67 -2.16
N GLU A 8 -11.09 5.49 -2.48
CA GLU A 8 -12.51 5.11 -2.34
C GLU A 8 -12.82 3.83 -3.14
N ALA A 9 -12.38 3.74 -4.39
CA ALA A 9 -12.57 2.55 -5.21
C ALA A 9 -11.89 1.29 -4.61
N ILE A 10 -10.66 1.41 -4.09
CA ILE A 10 -9.98 0.30 -3.41
C ILE A 10 -10.77 -0.15 -2.17
N VAL A 11 -11.29 0.80 -1.38
CA VAL A 11 -12.09 0.48 -0.20
C VAL A 11 -13.37 -0.24 -0.58
N GLU A 12 -14.08 0.23 -1.62
CA GLU A 12 -15.30 -0.42 -2.13
C GLU A 12 -15.02 -1.86 -2.59
N GLU A 13 -13.96 -2.10 -3.35
CA GLU A 13 -13.57 -3.44 -3.80
C GLU A 13 -13.31 -4.40 -2.62
N LEU A 14 -12.60 -3.94 -1.59
CA LEU A 14 -12.30 -4.75 -0.40
C LEU A 14 -13.54 -5.00 0.46
N LEU A 15 -14.44 -4.04 0.55
CA LEU A 15 -15.72 -4.22 1.26
C LEU A 15 -16.65 -5.19 0.51
N ASP A 16 -16.69 -5.12 -0.81
CA ASP A 16 -17.42 -6.07 -1.64
C ASP A 16 -16.87 -7.50 -1.51
N GLU A 17 -15.54 -7.64 -1.37
CA GLU A 17 -14.92 -8.94 -1.11
C GLU A 17 -15.30 -9.48 0.27
N LEU A 18 -15.30 -8.61 1.29
CA LEU A 18 -15.73 -8.96 2.64
C LEU A 18 -17.18 -9.44 2.68
N ASP A 19 -18.08 -8.73 1.99
CA ASP A 19 -19.50 -9.06 1.92
C ASP A 19 -19.74 -10.39 1.18
N ARG A 20 -19.06 -10.61 0.07
CA ARG A 20 -19.11 -11.87 -0.69
C ARG A 20 -18.65 -13.08 0.11
N GLY A 21 -17.70 -12.90 1.04
CA GLY A 21 -17.24 -13.95 1.94
C GLY A 21 -18.27 -14.41 2.95
N GLY A 22 -19.24 -13.56 3.30
CA GLY A 22 -20.30 -13.82 4.28
C GLY A 22 -19.79 -14.01 5.72
N PRO A 23 -20.73 -14.17 6.68
CA PRO A 23 -20.36 -14.37 8.09
C PRO A 23 -19.89 -15.81 8.40
N PRO A 24 -18.87 -15.99 9.27
CA PRO A 24 -18.10 -14.94 9.92
C PRO A 24 -17.06 -14.33 8.96
N ALA A 25 -16.96 -12.99 8.92
CA ALA A 25 -16.04 -12.28 8.06
C ALA A 25 -14.75 -11.85 8.80
N ASP A 26 -13.59 -12.04 8.15
CA ASP A 26 -12.29 -11.59 8.67
C ASP A 26 -11.96 -10.20 8.11
N PHE A 27 -12.39 -9.15 8.82
CA PHE A 27 -12.12 -7.76 8.44
C PHE A 27 -10.63 -7.43 8.37
N HIS A 28 -9.82 -8.00 9.27
CA HIS A 28 -8.38 -7.78 9.24
C HIS A 28 -7.76 -8.31 7.95
N ALA A 29 -8.00 -9.56 7.62
CA ALA A 29 -7.40 -10.19 6.45
C ALA A 29 -7.92 -9.60 5.13
N THR A 30 -9.21 -9.25 5.08
CA THR A 30 -9.85 -8.81 3.84
C THR A 30 -9.74 -7.30 3.60
N VAL A 31 -9.75 -6.47 4.65
CA VAL A 31 -9.78 -5.01 4.50
C VAL A 31 -8.58 -4.33 5.14
N ALA A 32 -8.40 -4.49 6.48
CA ALA A 32 -7.44 -3.67 7.21
C ALA A 32 -5.99 -3.92 6.77
N PHE A 33 -5.65 -5.19 6.48
CA PHE A 33 -4.29 -5.57 6.09
C PHE A 33 -3.94 -5.19 4.64
N PRO A 34 -4.76 -5.47 3.60
CA PRO A 34 -4.41 -5.14 2.22
C PRO A 34 -4.54 -3.65 1.87
N LEU A 35 -5.50 -2.94 2.46
CA LEU A 35 -5.82 -1.56 2.10
C LEU A 35 -4.61 -0.61 2.09
N PRO A 36 -3.80 -0.50 3.15
CA PRO A 36 -2.67 0.43 3.15
C PRO A 36 -1.61 0.10 2.09
N ALA A 37 -1.35 -1.19 1.85
CA ALA A 37 -0.40 -1.61 0.83
C ALA A 37 -0.88 -1.25 -0.59
N LEU A 38 -2.17 -1.45 -0.88
CA LEU A 38 -2.78 -1.10 -2.16
C LEU A 38 -2.76 0.41 -2.40
N VAL A 39 -3.03 1.22 -1.36
CA VAL A 39 -2.94 2.69 -1.45
C VAL A 39 -1.51 3.14 -1.74
N VAL A 40 -0.50 2.55 -1.10
CA VAL A 40 0.91 2.88 -1.41
C VAL A 40 1.29 2.42 -2.81
N CYS A 41 0.83 1.26 -3.27
CA CYS A 41 1.01 0.82 -4.65
C CYS A 41 0.44 1.84 -5.65
N GLU A 42 -0.74 2.39 -5.36
CA GLU A 42 -1.36 3.42 -6.18
C GLU A 42 -0.52 4.70 -6.22
N LEU A 43 -0.04 5.17 -5.06
CA LEU A 43 0.83 6.34 -4.94
C LEU A 43 2.15 6.20 -5.70
N LEU A 44 2.70 4.99 -5.76
CA LEU A 44 3.96 4.69 -6.47
C LEU A 44 3.74 4.38 -7.96
N GLY A 45 2.51 4.37 -8.45
CA GLY A 45 2.17 4.03 -9.83
C GLY A 45 2.47 2.57 -10.18
N VAL A 46 2.27 1.66 -9.22
CA VAL A 46 2.41 0.21 -9.42
C VAL A 46 1.20 -0.31 -10.19
N SER A 47 1.45 -1.05 -11.28
CA SER A 47 0.39 -1.65 -12.09
C SER A 47 -0.47 -2.63 -11.28
N ALA A 48 -1.75 -2.76 -11.62
CA ALA A 48 -2.65 -3.67 -10.90
C ALA A 48 -2.13 -5.11 -10.87
N GLU A 49 -1.48 -5.55 -11.94
CA GLU A 49 -0.91 -6.90 -12.09
C GLU A 49 0.24 -7.17 -11.11
N ASP A 50 1.03 -6.13 -10.78
CA ASP A 50 2.23 -6.25 -9.94
C ASP A 50 1.94 -6.08 -8.44
N ARG A 51 0.75 -5.55 -8.06
CA ARG A 51 0.40 -5.21 -6.67
C ARG A 51 0.47 -6.41 -5.73
N ALA A 52 -0.04 -7.56 -6.16
CA ALA A 52 -0.04 -8.78 -5.36
C ALA A 52 1.39 -9.24 -5.02
N ASP A 53 2.27 -9.20 -6.01
CA ASP A 53 3.68 -9.56 -5.84
C ASP A 53 4.42 -8.59 -4.92
N LEU A 54 4.20 -7.29 -5.09
CA LEU A 54 4.80 -6.27 -4.25
C LEU A 54 4.37 -6.41 -2.78
N CYS A 55 3.07 -6.61 -2.53
CA CYS A 55 2.54 -6.86 -1.19
C CYS A 55 3.15 -8.13 -0.57
N ARG A 56 3.27 -9.20 -1.35
CA ARG A 56 3.90 -10.44 -0.91
C ARG A 56 5.37 -10.23 -0.53
N TRP A 57 6.18 -9.59 -1.38
CA TRP A 57 7.59 -9.32 -1.10
C TRP A 57 7.78 -8.43 0.13
N GLN A 58 6.91 -7.44 0.33
CA GLN A 58 6.92 -6.59 1.52
C GLN A 58 6.68 -7.41 2.80
N VAL A 59 5.75 -8.36 2.77
CA VAL A 59 5.48 -9.25 3.91
C VAL A 59 6.65 -10.21 4.14
N GLU A 60 7.19 -10.80 3.09
CA GLU A 60 8.36 -11.69 3.15
C GLU A 60 9.57 -10.98 3.74
N ALA A 61 9.84 -9.73 3.30
CA ALA A 61 10.97 -8.93 3.78
C ALA A 61 10.95 -8.68 5.30
N LYS A 62 9.77 -8.72 5.92
CA LYS A 62 9.58 -8.54 7.38
C LYS A 62 9.71 -9.84 8.20
N GLN A 63 9.91 -11.00 7.56
CA GLN A 63 9.97 -12.30 8.26
C GLN A 63 11.32 -12.55 8.94
N VAL A 64 11.60 -11.83 10.02
CA VAL A 64 12.88 -11.92 10.77
C VAL A 64 13.19 -13.36 11.21
N SER A 65 12.17 -14.17 11.53
CA SER A 65 12.32 -15.58 11.92
C SER A 65 12.75 -16.51 10.77
N LYS A 66 12.66 -16.05 9.52
CA LYS A 66 13.01 -16.80 8.31
C LYS A 66 13.96 -15.98 7.42
N PRO A 67 15.26 -15.90 7.76
CA PRO A 67 16.20 -14.98 7.10
C PRO A 67 16.34 -15.18 5.60
N ALA A 68 16.21 -16.41 5.11
CA ALA A 68 16.28 -16.69 3.67
C ALA A 68 15.06 -16.12 2.93
N VAL A 69 13.87 -16.24 3.49
CA VAL A 69 12.62 -15.66 2.94
C VAL A 69 12.69 -14.13 2.95
N ALA A 70 13.10 -13.56 4.09
CA ALA A 70 13.24 -12.11 4.23
C ALA A 70 14.20 -11.53 3.19
N ARG A 71 15.34 -12.18 2.98
CA ARG A 71 16.33 -11.78 1.96
C ARG A 71 15.74 -11.89 0.55
N GLY A 72 15.04 -12.99 0.24
CA GLY A 72 14.40 -13.19 -1.06
C GLY A 72 13.35 -12.11 -1.37
N GLY A 73 12.47 -11.84 -0.42
CA GLY A 73 11.46 -10.78 -0.52
C GLY A 73 12.09 -9.41 -0.73
N LEU A 74 13.13 -9.09 0.05
CA LEU A 74 13.83 -7.82 -0.07
C LEU A 74 14.52 -7.67 -1.44
N GLN A 75 15.20 -8.72 -1.93
CA GLN A 75 15.86 -8.71 -3.24
C GLN A 75 14.85 -8.52 -4.38
N SER A 76 13.69 -9.18 -4.30
CA SER A 76 12.63 -9.06 -5.29
C SER A 76 12.03 -7.65 -5.31
N LEU A 77 11.81 -7.08 -4.12
CA LEU A 77 11.33 -5.71 -3.95
C LEU A 77 12.29 -4.70 -4.59
N TRP A 78 13.57 -4.77 -4.28
CA TRP A 78 14.58 -3.86 -4.85
C TRP A 78 14.68 -3.98 -6.37
N ARG A 79 14.71 -5.19 -6.90
CA ARG A 79 14.72 -5.42 -8.35
C ARG A 79 13.49 -4.81 -9.02
N TYR A 80 12.33 -5.00 -8.43
CA TYR A 80 11.08 -4.46 -8.96
C TYR A 80 11.08 -2.93 -8.96
N LEU A 81 11.47 -2.30 -7.84
CA LEU A 81 11.54 -0.84 -7.75
C LEU A 81 12.51 -0.25 -8.77
N GLY A 82 13.67 -0.86 -8.97
CA GLY A 82 14.59 -0.43 -10.03
C GLY A 82 13.96 -0.49 -11.42
N THR A 83 13.29 -1.60 -11.76
CA THR A 83 12.58 -1.73 -13.04
C THR A 83 11.42 -0.73 -13.18
N LEU A 84 10.71 -0.45 -12.08
CA LEU A 84 9.62 0.53 -12.06
C LEU A 84 10.16 1.94 -12.35
N ILE A 85 11.25 2.34 -11.69
CA ILE A 85 11.91 3.62 -11.89
C ILE A 85 12.37 3.78 -13.35
N GLU A 86 13.02 2.75 -13.91
CA GLU A 86 13.43 2.76 -15.32
C GLU A 86 12.24 2.95 -16.26
N ARG A 87 11.13 2.23 -16.05
CA ARG A 87 9.90 2.40 -16.84
C ARG A 87 9.35 3.82 -16.76
N LYS A 88 9.27 4.38 -15.56
CA LYS A 88 8.74 5.72 -15.29
C LYS A 88 9.59 6.83 -15.89
N ARG A 89 10.89 6.65 -16.04
CA ARG A 89 11.78 7.59 -16.71
C ARG A 89 11.41 7.80 -18.18
N TRP A 90 10.86 6.77 -18.83
CA TRP A 90 10.47 6.82 -20.25
C TRP A 90 9.00 7.17 -20.46
N ALA A 91 8.15 6.85 -19.52
CA ALA A 91 6.71 7.04 -19.58
C ALA A 91 6.22 7.43 -18.19
N GLY A 92 6.44 8.70 -17.81
CA GLY A 92 5.96 9.27 -16.55
C GLY A 92 4.44 9.24 -16.46
N ASP A 93 3.94 9.16 -15.23
CA ASP A 93 2.53 9.10 -14.88
C ASP A 93 2.23 10.06 -13.72
N ASP A 94 0.98 10.13 -13.31
CA ASP A 94 0.51 10.91 -12.14
C ASP A 94 0.79 10.10 -10.85
N ASP A 95 2.11 9.99 -10.47
CA ASP A 95 2.57 9.24 -9.30
C ASP A 95 3.87 9.81 -8.70
N ILE A 96 4.15 9.43 -7.44
CA ILE A 96 5.29 9.97 -6.67
C ILE A 96 6.64 9.66 -7.31
N ILE A 97 6.82 8.49 -7.93
CA ILE A 97 8.10 8.14 -8.57
C ILE A 97 8.35 9.04 -9.77
N SER A 98 7.32 9.29 -10.59
CA SER A 98 7.39 10.22 -11.73
C SER A 98 7.70 11.64 -11.26
N ASP A 99 7.02 12.12 -10.22
CA ASP A 99 7.27 13.44 -9.63
C ASP A 99 8.72 13.58 -9.10
N LEU A 100 9.26 12.53 -8.48
CA LEU A 100 10.65 12.54 -7.99
C LEU A 100 11.67 12.53 -9.13
N LEU A 101 11.38 11.83 -10.22
CA LEU A 101 12.23 11.83 -11.41
C LEU A 101 12.23 13.19 -12.09
N ASP A 102 11.08 13.82 -12.25
CA ASP A 102 10.94 15.15 -12.82
C ASP A 102 11.63 16.22 -11.95
N ALA A 103 11.50 16.12 -10.64
CA ALA A 103 12.16 17.03 -9.69
C ALA A 103 13.70 16.87 -9.68
N ALA A 104 14.22 15.74 -10.13
CA ALA A 104 15.65 15.47 -10.20
C ALA A 104 16.30 16.08 -11.46
N GLU A 105 15.54 16.47 -12.48
CA GLU A 105 16.08 17.11 -13.70
C GLU A 105 16.09 18.65 -13.58
N PRO A 106 17.06 19.40 -14.18
CA PRO A 106 18.22 18.94 -14.97
C PRO A 106 19.47 18.63 -14.13
N ASP A 107 19.45 18.86 -12.83
CA ASP A 107 20.56 18.59 -11.88
C ASP A 107 20.13 17.43 -10.98
N PRO A 108 20.61 16.20 -11.24
CA PRO A 108 20.14 15.02 -10.51
C PRO A 108 20.54 15.11 -9.04
N LYS A 109 19.62 15.65 -8.22
CA LYS A 109 19.76 15.71 -6.76
C LYS A 109 19.45 14.37 -6.09
N LEU A 110 18.76 13.47 -6.80
CA LEU A 110 18.41 12.14 -6.35
C LEU A 110 18.85 11.10 -7.37
N THR A 111 19.54 10.08 -6.92
CA THR A 111 19.87 8.90 -7.71
C THR A 111 18.70 7.92 -7.75
N ASP A 112 18.68 7.00 -8.70
CA ASP A 112 17.68 5.94 -8.80
C ASP A 112 17.64 5.08 -7.51
N ASP A 113 18.80 4.83 -6.91
CA ASP A 113 18.89 4.13 -5.63
C ASP A 113 18.21 4.91 -4.49
N GLU A 114 18.38 6.23 -4.43
CA GLU A 114 17.70 7.07 -3.42
C GLU A 114 16.19 7.12 -3.64
N ILE A 115 15.74 7.21 -4.89
CA ILE A 115 14.31 7.13 -5.22
C ILE A 115 13.74 5.76 -4.82
N ALA A 116 14.46 4.67 -5.11
CA ALA A 116 14.06 3.32 -4.69
C ALA A 116 13.99 3.19 -3.16
N HIS A 117 14.94 3.79 -2.42
CA HIS A 117 14.91 3.81 -0.96
C HIS A 117 13.73 4.60 -0.40
N LEU A 118 13.39 5.74 -1.00
CA LEU A 118 12.19 6.51 -0.62
C LEU A 118 10.91 5.71 -0.87
N ALA A 119 10.78 5.08 -2.04
CA ALA A 119 9.63 4.23 -2.38
C ALA A 119 9.49 3.03 -1.43
N ALA A 120 10.59 2.33 -1.13
CA ALA A 120 10.60 1.25 -0.15
C ALA A 120 10.25 1.76 1.26
N GLY A 121 10.77 2.93 1.65
CA GLY A 121 10.43 3.59 2.91
C GLY A 121 8.92 3.83 3.05
N LEU A 122 8.26 4.35 2.01
CA LEU A 122 6.81 4.54 1.99
C LEU A 122 6.05 3.23 2.14
N LEU A 123 6.47 2.17 1.43
CA LEU A 123 5.87 0.84 1.54
C LEU A 123 5.96 0.27 2.96
N PHE A 124 7.12 0.39 3.62
CA PHE A 124 7.30 -0.17 4.95
C PHE A 124 6.66 0.67 6.04
N ALA A 125 6.80 2.00 5.99
CA ALA A 125 6.26 2.91 7.00
C ALA A 125 4.75 3.11 6.87
N GLY A 126 4.21 3.09 5.65
CA GLY A 126 2.79 3.31 5.36
C GLY A 126 1.88 2.12 5.65
N HIS A 127 2.41 0.93 5.97
CA HIS A 127 1.60 -0.27 6.12
C HIS A 127 1.21 -0.56 7.58
N ALA A 128 2.14 -1.00 8.42
CA ALA A 128 1.82 -1.57 9.74
C ALA A 128 1.11 -0.59 10.70
N PRO A 129 1.50 0.69 10.80
CA PRO A 129 0.79 1.65 11.66
C PRO A 129 -0.65 1.89 11.20
N VAL A 130 -0.89 1.95 9.88
CA VAL A 130 -2.21 2.20 9.32
C VAL A 130 -3.12 0.99 9.53
N VAL A 131 -2.63 -0.23 9.28
CA VAL A 131 -3.36 -1.48 9.64
C VAL A 131 -3.80 -1.44 11.10
N ALA A 132 -2.88 -1.12 12.02
CA ALA A 132 -3.20 -1.08 13.46
C ALA A 132 -4.26 -0.02 13.82
N ILE A 133 -4.29 1.12 13.12
CA ILE A 133 -5.30 2.17 13.33
C ILE A 133 -6.66 1.68 12.81
N ILE A 134 -6.72 1.06 11.64
CA ILE A 134 -7.95 0.55 11.05
C ILE A 134 -8.54 -0.57 11.93
N ASP A 135 -7.73 -1.54 12.35
CA ASP A 135 -8.16 -2.63 13.24
C ASP A 135 -8.71 -2.11 14.57
N ARG A 136 -7.98 -1.17 15.19
CA ARG A 136 -8.42 -0.57 16.46
C ARG A 136 -9.68 0.26 16.29
N GLY A 137 -9.80 1.02 15.21
CA GLY A 137 -11.00 1.78 14.87
C GLY A 137 -12.22 0.86 14.73
N MET A 138 -12.09 -0.22 13.99
CA MET A 138 -13.15 -1.22 13.84
C MET A 138 -13.52 -1.88 15.16
N LEU A 139 -12.53 -2.30 15.96
CA LEU A 139 -12.77 -2.88 17.28
C LEU A 139 -13.53 -1.92 18.19
N LEU A 140 -13.16 -0.64 18.22
CA LEU A 140 -13.85 0.38 18.99
C LEU A 140 -15.29 0.59 18.53
N LEU A 141 -15.56 0.65 17.24
CA LEU A 141 -16.91 0.75 16.68
C LEU A 141 -17.78 -0.47 17.01
N LEU A 142 -17.18 -1.67 17.01
CA LEU A 142 -17.90 -2.89 17.36
C LEU A 142 -18.23 -2.97 18.85
N THR A 143 -17.38 -2.42 19.72
CA THR A 143 -17.55 -2.46 21.18
C THR A 143 -18.32 -1.25 21.75
N HIS A 144 -18.44 -0.15 21.01
CA HIS A 144 -19.14 1.07 21.45
C HIS A 144 -20.32 1.40 20.55
N ALA A 145 -21.49 0.83 20.89
CA ALA A 145 -22.70 0.96 20.08
C ALA A 145 -23.13 2.42 19.84
N GLU A 146 -22.95 3.30 20.83
CA GLU A 146 -23.29 4.73 20.72
C GLU A 146 -22.42 5.44 19.66
N GLN A 147 -21.13 5.15 19.62
CA GLN A 147 -20.21 5.73 18.63
C GLN A 147 -20.53 5.21 17.22
N ARG A 148 -20.82 3.93 17.09
CA ARG A 148 -21.23 3.34 15.82
C ARG A 148 -22.53 3.95 15.31
N GLU A 149 -23.48 4.20 16.19
CA GLU A 149 -24.76 4.82 15.82
C GLU A 149 -24.57 6.31 15.47
N ALA A 150 -23.67 7.03 16.14
CA ALA A 150 -23.32 8.40 15.80
C ALA A 150 -22.72 8.49 14.38
N LEU A 151 -21.75 7.61 14.06
CA LEU A 151 -21.12 7.55 12.73
C LEU A 151 -22.12 7.20 11.62
N ARG A 152 -23.17 6.40 11.91
CA ARG A 152 -24.20 6.09 10.92
C ARG A 152 -25.12 7.28 10.59
N ARG A 153 -25.27 8.22 11.53
CA ARG A 153 -26.10 9.43 11.34
C ARG A 153 -25.36 10.55 10.64
N ASP A 154 -24.07 10.61 10.87
CA ASP A 154 -23.17 11.65 10.33
C ASP A 154 -21.83 10.98 9.94
N PRO A 155 -21.77 10.38 8.74
CA PRO A 155 -20.63 9.62 8.24
C PRO A 155 -19.43 10.49 7.78
#